data_2f2a6bac596ea307c4379a15792eb05e
#
_entry.id   2f2a6bac596ea307c4379a15792eb05e
#
_cell.length_a   1.000
_cell.length_b   1.000
_cell.length_c   1.000
_cell.angle_alpha   90.00
_cell.angle_beta   90.00
_cell.angle_gamma   90.00
#
_symmetry.space_group_name_H-M   'P 1'
#
loop_
_entity.id
_entity.type
_entity.pdbx_description
1 polymer ?
#
loop_
_entity_poly.entity_id
_entity_poly.type
_entity_poly.pdbx_seq_one_letter_code
_entity_poly.pdbx_strand_id
1 'polypeptide(L)'
;MAKKSKAQQADELATALGESIREGLNKKFKNTNYKVAYFLDGDTDSPSEVGGWVGTGSSMLDLAISNRKNGGFPVGRITEITGLEASGKSLLAAHALADTQKQGGLAVYIDTEFLEAIGLDLEKCSMFH
;
A
#
# COMPACT_ATOMS: atom_id res chain seq x y z
N MET A 1 12.47 35.29 26.84
CA MET A 1 12.66 33.88 26.41
C MET A 1 11.57 33.05 27.07
N ALA A 2 10.61 32.55 26.30
CA ALA A 2 9.51 31.73 26.83
C ALA A 2 10.04 30.36 27.28
N LYS A 3 9.74 29.97 28.51
CA LYS A 3 10.11 28.68 29.08
C LYS A 3 9.26 27.60 28.44
N LYS A 4 9.87 26.68 27.68
CA LYS A 4 9.16 25.53 27.04
C LYS A 4 8.39 24.74 28.09
N SER A 5 7.18 24.27 27.75
CA SER A 5 6.39 23.45 28.68
C SER A 5 7.06 22.09 28.91
N LYS A 6 6.78 21.44 30.05
CA LYS A 6 7.31 20.09 30.34
C LYS A 6 6.93 19.07 29.28
N ALA A 7 5.76 19.20 28.62
CA ALA A 7 5.32 18.36 27.54
C ALA A 7 6.18 18.54 26.28
N GLN A 8 6.51 19.78 25.92
CA GLN A 8 7.39 20.05 24.75
C GLN A 8 8.82 19.54 24.97
N GLN A 9 9.34 19.60 26.18
CA GLN A 9 10.66 19.05 26.52
C GLN A 9 10.68 17.51 26.45
N ALA A 10 9.61 16.85 26.89
CA ALA A 10 9.49 15.40 26.82
C ALA A 10 9.40 14.92 25.36
N ASP A 11 8.66 15.63 24.50
CA ASP A 11 8.51 15.31 23.09
C ASP A 11 9.83 15.48 22.32
N GLU A 12 10.56 16.57 22.56
CA GLU A 12 11.90 16.79 21.99
C GLU A 12 12.90 15.71 22.42
N LEU A 13 12.84 15.27 23.68
CA LEU A 13 13.72 14.22 24.17
C LEU A 13 13.38 12.86 23.54
N ALA A 14 12.09 12.55 23.42
CA ALA A 14 11.63 11.32 22.76
C ALA A 14 12.03 11.28 21.28
N THR A 15 11.91 12.39 20.58
CA THR A 15 12.34 12.52 19.18
C THR A 15 13.85 12.31 19.03
N ALA A 16 14.65 12.98 19.85
CA ALA A 16 16.11 12.86 19.83
C ALA A 16 16.57 11.43 20.16
N LEU A 17 15.91 10.77 21.11
CA LEU A 17 16.18 9.38 21.45
C LEU A 17 15.83 8.45 20.29
N GLY A 18 14.69 8.65 19.65
CA GLY A 18 14.26 7.91 18.48
C GLY A 18 15.25 8.02 17.32
N GLU A 19 15.75 9.22 17.02
CA GLU A 19 16.79 9.45 16.01
C GLU A 19 18.08 8.72 16.33
N SER A 20 18.55 8.80 17.57
CA SER A 20 19.76 8.11 18.02
C SER A 20 19.64 6.58 17.86
N ILE A 21 18.50 6.01 18.22
CA ILE A 21 18.22 4.57 18.06
C ILE A 21 18.21 4.18 16.58
N ARG A 22 17.48 4.94 15.73
CA ARG A 22 17.42 4.72 14.30
C ARG A 22 18.81 4.73 13.65
N GLU A 23 19.61 5.75 13.93
CA GLU A 23 20.97 5.87 13.41
C GLU A 23 21.88 4.74 13.91
N GLY A 24 21.77 4.39 15.18
CA GLY A 24 22.54 3.28 15.79
C GLY A 24 22.23 1.94 15.12
N LEU A 25 20.94 1.65 14.86
CA LEU A 25 20.51 0.45 14.16
C LEU A 25 21.01 0.42 12.73
N ASN A 26 20.79 1.48 11.97
CA ASN A 26 21.23 1.56 10.57
C ASN A 26 22.75 1.49 10.44
N LYS A 27 23.50 2.03 11.41
CA LYS A 27 24.96 1.93 11.46
C LYS A 27 25.42 0.50 11.78
N LYS A 28 24.76 -0.19 12.69
CA LYS A 28 25.08 -1.57 13.07
C LYS A 28 24.85 -2.56 11.92
N PHE A 29 23.83 -2.31 11.09
CA PHE A 29 23.46 -3.17 9.96
C PHE A 29 23.92 -2.60 8.60
N LYS A 30 24.99 -1.82 8.58
CA LYS A 30 25.51 -1.13 7.37
C LYS A 30 25.93 -2.08 6.23
N ASN A 31 26.05 -3.38 6.50
CA ASN A 31 26.37 -4.40 5.49
C ASN A 31 25.16 -4.86 4.66
N THR A 32 23.96 -4.37 4.97
CA THR A 32 22.78 -4.60 4.18
C THR A 32 22.57 -3.42 3.22
N ASN A 33 22.23 -3.71 1.95
CA ASN A 33 22.00 -2.69 0.93
C ASN A 33 20.72 -1.85 1.15
N TYR A 34 20.08 -1.98 2.31
CA TYR A 34 18.86 -1.27 2.68
C TYR A 34 18.89 -0.84 4.14
N LYS A 35 18.20 0.25 4.45
CA LYS A 35 17.99 0.71 5.82
C LYS A 35 17.12 -0.32 6.57
N VAL A 36 17.41 -0.56 7.84
CA VAL A 36 16.67 -1.51 8.69
C VAL A 36 15.74 -0.82 9.69
N ALA A 37 15.91 0.48 9.92
CA ALA A 37 15.09 1.26 10.83
C ALA A 37 14.63 2.56 10.17
N TYR A 38 13.31 2.82 10.26
CA TYR A 38 12.62 3.97 9.68
C TYR A 38 11.68 4.59 10.72
N PHE A 39 11.40 5.89 10.59
CA PHE A 39 10.22 6.46 11.22
C PHE A 39 9.00 6.18 10.35
N LEU A 40 7.88 5.84 10.97
CA LEU A 40 6.61 5.61 10.26
C LEU A 40 5.96 6.93 9.79
N ASP A 41 6.34 8.02 10.42
CA ASP A 41 5.82 9.36 10.13
C ASP A 41 6.95 10.23 9.55
N GLY A 42 6.84 10.53 8.27
CA GLY A 42 7.74 11.46 7.58
C GLY A 42 8.98 10.88 6.88
N ASP A 43 9.27 9.59 6.98
CA ASP A 43 10.37 8.96 6.26
C ASP A 43 9.87 8.47 4.89
N THR A 44 10.06 9.25 3.82
CA THR A 44 9.62 8.94 2.45
C THR A 44 10.29 7.70 1.85
N ASP A 45 11.39 7.25 2.45
CA ASP A 45 12.12 6.04 2.05
C ASP A 45 11.63 4.78 2.78
N SER A 46 10.58 4.89 3.61
CA SER A 46 10.06 3.74 4.36
C SER A 46 9.43 2.71 3.43
N PRO A 47 9.74 1.40 3.55
CA PRO A 47 9.08 0.35 2.78
C PRO A 47 7.57 0.25 3.03
N SER A 48 7.08 0.84 4.13
CA SER A 48 5.66 0.91 4.47
C SER A 48 4.94 2.08 3.79
N GLU A 49 5.66 3.04 3.20
CA GLU A 49 5.05 4.16 2.49
C GLU A 49 4.35 3.68 1.22
N VAL A 50 3.16 4.22 0.98
CA VAL A 50 2.37 3.94 -0.21
C VAL A 50 2.58 5.08 -1.19
N GLY A 51 3.27 4.81 -2.31
CA GLY A 51 3.61 5.82 -3.31
C GLY A 51 2.44 6.30 -4.18
N GLY A 52 1.28 5.63 -4.09
CA GLY A 52 0.10 5.99 -4.88
C GLY A 52 -1.12 5.18 -4.50
N TRP A 53 -2.27 5.57 -5.04
CA TRP A 53 -3.57 4.97 -4.73
C TRP A 53 -4.38 4.76 -6.01
N VAL A 54 -5.15 3.68 -6.05
CA VAL A 54 -6.08 3.36 -7.13
C VAL A 54 -7.49 3.40 -6.56
N GLY A 55 -8.35 4.23 -7.15
CA GLY A 55 -9.72 4.42 -6.67
C GLY A 55 -10.61 3.21 -6.91
N THR A 56 -11.52 2.97 -5.98
CA THR A 56 -12.52 1.89 -6.06
C THR A 56 -13.77 2.28 -6.85
N GLY A 57 -13.87 3.54 -7.29
CA GLY A 57 -15.08 4.10 -7.89
C GLY A 57 -16.07 4.63 -6.87
N SER A 58 -15.82 4.50 -5.58
CA SER A 58 -16.64 5.02 -4.48
C SER A 58 -15.79 5.81 -3.51
N SER A 59 -16.02 7.11 -3.40
CA SER A 59 -15.28 7.99 -2.48
C SER A 59 -15.41 7.58 -1.01
N MET A 60 -16.54 7.00 -0.63
CA MET A 60 -16.76 6.48 0.72
C MET A 60 -15.90 5.25 0.99
N LEU A 61 -15.81 4.35 0.02
CA LEU A 61 -14.98 3.15 0.14
C LEU A 61 -13.49 3.52 0.09
N ASP A 62 -13.10 4.44 -0.78
CA ASP A 62 -11.73 4.96 -0.85
C ASP A 62 -11.28 5.54 0.50
N LEU A 63 -12.15 6.33 1.13
CA LEU A 63 -11.88 6.89 2.45
C LEU A 63 -11.82 5.80 3.53
N ALA A 64 -12.71 4.81 3.48
CA ALA A 64 -12.75 3.71 4.45
C ALA A 64 -11.49 2.83 4.38
N ILE A 65 -10.95 2.58 3.19
CA ILE A 65 -9.75 1.76 2.99
C ILE A 65 -8.48 2.52 3.38
N SER A 66 -8.33 3.76 2.91
CA SER A 66 -7.07 4.49 2.94
C SER A 66 -7.00 5.60 3.99
N ASN A 67 -8.14 5.98 4.57
CA ASN A 67 -8.31 7.19 5.40
C ASN A 67 -7.80 8.46 4.70
N ARG A 68 -7.90 8.51 3.36
CA ARG A 68 -7.41 9.62 2.53
C ARG A 68 -8.47 10.03 1.51
N LYS A 69 -8.58 11.33 1.27
CA LYS A 69 -9.33 11.86 0.14
C LYS A 69 -8.62 11.42 -1.16
N ASN A 70 -9.36 10.88 -2.11
CA ASN A 70 -8.83 10.29 -3.35
C ASN A 70 -7.83 9.13 -3.08
N GLY A 71 -8.11 8.33 -2.07
CA GLY A 71 -7.37 7.13 -1.74
C GLY A 71 -7.87 5.90 -2.52
N GLY A 72 -8.08 4.80 -1.82
CA GLY A 72 -8.52 3.53 -2.38
C GLY A 72 -7.51 2.42 -2.14
N PHE A 73 -7.22 1.60 -3.15
CA PHE A 73 -6.25 0.51 -3.05
C PHE A 73 -4.81 1.03 -3.11
N PRO A 74 -3.92 0.57 -2.23
CA PRO A 74 -2.54 1.03 -2.18
C PRO A 74 -1.71 0.45 -3.34
N VAL A 75 -1.01 1.30 -4.08
CA VAL A 75 -0.07 0.89 -5.13
C VAL A 75 1.15 0.19 -4.49
N GLY A 76 1.63 -0.88 -5.15
CA GLY A 76 2.76 -1.66 -4.67
C GLY A 76 2.44 -2.59 -3.49
N ARG A 77 1.16 -2.90 -3.27
CA ARG A 77 0.67 -3.85 -2.26
C ARG A 77 -0.24 -4.90 -2.91
N ILE A 78 -0.36 -6.05 -2.26
CA ILE A 78 -1.35 -7.06 -2.59
C ILE A 78 -2.61 -6.74 -1.80
N THR A 79 -3.74 -6.61 -2.48
CA THR A 79 -5.06 -6.42 -1.87
C THR A 79 -5.92 -7.64 -2.15
N GLU A 80 -6.46 -8.25 -1.11
CA GLU A 80 -7.41 -9.35 -1.21
C GLU A 80 -8.82 -8.82 -0.98
N ILE A 81 -9.77 -9.22 -1.84
CA ILE A 81 -11.18 -8.88 -1.73
C ILE A 81 -11.96 -10.17 -1.55
N THR A 82 -12.54 -10.39 -0.38
CA THR A 82 -13.31 -11.58 -0.04
C THR A 82 -14.79 -11.24 0.20
N GLY A 83 -15.67 -12.19 -0.07
CA GLY A 83 -17.10 -12.00 0.11
C GLY A 83 -17.91 -13.12 -0.55
N LEU A 84 -19.20 -13.15 -0.27
CA LEU A 84 -20.13 -14.09 -0.86
C LEU A 84 -20.24 -13.91 -2.38
N GLU A 85 -20.80 -14.89 -3.06
CA GLU A 85 -21.15 -14.79 -4.47
C GLU A 85 -22.07 -13.57 -4.71
N ALA A 86 -21.94 -12.95 -5.87
CA ALA A 86 -22.70 -11.76 -6.26
C ALA A 86 -22.56 -10.53 -5.33
N SER A 87 -21.55 -10.49 -4.44
CA SER A 87 -21.31 -9.35 -3.53
C SER A 87 -20.60 -8.16 -4.18
N GLY A 88 -20.30 -8.21 -5.48
CA GLY A 88 -19.67 -7.11 -6.21
C GLY A 88 -18.14 -7.10 -6.22
N LYS A 89 -17.46 -8.20 -5.83
CA LYS A 89 -15.99 -8.31 -5.86
C LYS A 89 -15.40 -8.00 -7.24
N SER A 90 -15.91 -8.62 -8.28
CA SER A 90 -15.46 -8.41 -9.66
C SER A 90 -15.77 -6.98 -10.15
N LEU A 91 -16.85 -6.37 -9.68
CA LEU A 91 -17.17 -4.98 -9.97
C LEU A 91 -16.13 -4.02 -9.37
N LEU A 92 -15.71 -4.25 -8.13
CA LEU A 92 -14.64 -3.47 -7.49
C LEU A 92 -13.31 -3.63 -8.24
N ALA A 93 -12.97 -4.86 -8.64
CA ALA A 93 -11.79 -5.12 -9.46
C ALA A 93 -11.87 -4.35 -10.80
N ALA A 94 -13.01 -4.37 -11.49
CA ALA A 94 -13.21 -3.65 -12.74
C ALA A 94 -13.06 -2.12 -12.57
N HIS A 95 -13.55 -1.55 -11.47
CA HIS A 95 -13.35 -0.13 -11.16
C HIS A 95 -11.88 0.22 -10.91
N ALA A 96 -11.15 -0.62 -10.19
CA ALA A 96 -9.72 -0.42 -9.96
C ALA A 96 -8.92 -0.47 -11.27
N LEU A 97 -9.23 -1.42 -12.17
CA LEU A 97 -8.63 -1.51 -13.50
C LEU A 97 -8.92 -0.24 -14.33
N ALA A 98 -10.18 0.22 -14.32
CA ALA A 98 -10.58 1.42 -15.04
C ALA A 98 -9.88 2.68 -14.50
N ASP A 99 -9.70 2.79 -13.18
CA ASP A 99 -8.99 3.91 -12.57
C ASP A 99 -7.49 3.86 -12.90
N THR A 100 -6.88 2.67 -12.85
CA THR A 100 -5.49 2.45 -13.28
C THR A 100 -5.25 2.92 -14.71
N GLN A 101 -6.17 2.60 -15.63
CA GLN A 101 -6.09 3.06 -17.03
C GLN A 101 -6.23 4.57 -17.16
N LYS A 102 -7.13 5.20 -16.40
CA LYS A 102 -7.27 6.67 -16.36
C LYS A 102 -6.01 7.37 -15.89
N GLN A 103 -5.25 6.74 -14.99
CA GLN A 103 -3.97 7.23 -14.52
C GLN A 103 -2.81 6.93 -15.50
N GLY A 104 -3.08 6.32 -16.66
CA GLY A 104 -2.09 5.96 -17.68
C GLY A 104 -1.34 4.66 -17.40
N GLY A 105 -1.78 3.86 -16.44
CA GLY A 105 -1.21 2.57 -16.10
C GLY A 105 -1.70 1.43 -16.99
N LEU A 106 -0.97 0.32 -17.00
CA LEU A 106 -1.39 -0.94 -17.64
C LEU A 106 -2.23 -1.74 -16.66
N ALA A 107 -3.45 -2.11 -17.06
CA ALA A 107 -4.36 -2.95 -16.30
C ALA A 107 -4.45 -4.35 -16.94
N VAL A 108 -4.27 -5.39 -16.14
CA VAL A 108 -4.40 -6.80 -16.57
C VAL A 108 -5.44 -7.47 -15.69
N TYR A 109 -6.40 -8.13 -16.29
CA TYR A 109 -7.44 -8.91 -15.61
C TYR A 109 -7.32 -10.37 -16.01
N ILE A 110 -7.23 -11.25 -15.00
CA ILE A 110 -7.21 -12.70 -15.20
C ILE A 110 -8.42 -13.26 -14.47
N ASP A 111 -9.36 -13.81 -15.24
CA ASP A 111 -10.59 -14.39 -14.74
C ASP A 111 -10.54 -15.90 -14.93
N THR A 112 -10.31 -16.62 -13.85
CA THR A 112 -10.21 -18.08 -13.87
C THR A 112 -11.57 -18.75 -14.05
N GLU A 113 -12.65 -18.17 -13.53
CA GLU A 113 -14.01 -18.71 -13.69
C GLU A 113 -14.47 -18.62 -15.15
N PHE A 114 -14.17 -17.51 -15.82
CA PHE A 114 -14.48 -17.35 -17.24
C PHE A 114 -13.65 -18.28 -18.12
N LEU A 115 -12.38 -18.47 -17.78
CA LEU A 115 -11.48 -19.36 -18.53
C LEU A 115 -11.94 -20.81 -18.44
N GLU A 116 -12.38 -21.27 -17.28
CA GLU A 116 -12.96 -22.60 -17.10
C GLU A 116 -14.28 -22.75 -17.89
N ALA A 117 -15.14 -21.74 -17.87
CA ALA A 117 -16.43 -21.76 -18.57
C ALA A 117 -16.30 -21.89 -20.08
N ILE A 118 -15.24 -21.39 -20.68
CA ILE A 118 -14.94 -21.54 -22.12
C ILE A 118 -14.09 -22.77 -22.46
N GLY A 119 -13.82 -23.63 -21.45
CA GLY A 119 -13.11 -24.90 -21.63
C GLY A 119 -11.59 -24.75 -21.81
N LEU A 120 -11.02 -23.63 -21.39
CA LEU A 120 -9.57 -23.47 -21.31
C LEU A 120 -9.00 -24.28 -20.15
N ASP A 121 -8.08 -25.17 -20.47
CA ASP A 121 -7.35 -25.97 -19.50
C ASP A 121 -6.26 -25.12 -18.85
N LEU A 122 -6.50 -24.68 -17.61
CA LEU A 122 -5.59 -23.81 -16.86
C LEU A 122 -4.23 -24.49 -16.58
N GLU A 123 -4.16 -25.82 -16.54
CA GLU A 123 -2.90 -26.55 -16.37
C GLU A 123 -1.99 -26.39 -17.59
N LYS A 124 -2.56 -26.14 -18.77
CA LYS A 124 -1.81 -25.87 -20.00
C LYS A 124 -1.45 -24.41 -20.20
N CYS A 125 -2.05 -23.50 -19.45
CA CYS A 125 -1.73 -22.06 -19.48
C CYS A 125 -0.47 -21.68 -18.69
N SER A 126 0.18 -22.61 -18.01
CA SER A 126 1.38 -22.39 -17.19
C SER A 126 2.68 -22.11 -17.99
N MET A 127 2.59 -21.82 -19.28
CA MET A 127 3.75 -21.63 -20.16
C MET A 127 4.12 -20.15 -20.45
N PHE A 128 3.82 -19.24 -19.56
CA PHE A 128 4.42 -17.89 -19.61
C PHE A 128 5.23 -17.64 -18.32
N HIS A 129 6.43 -18.15 -18.36
CA HIS A 129 7.49 -17.76 -17.43
C HIS A 129 8.27 -16.61 -18.05
#